data_bbb355b2ed5a09a137dcf64125add91b
#
_entry.id   bbb355b2ed5a09a137dcf64125add91b
#
_cell.length_a   1.000
_cell.length_b   1.000
_cell.length_c   1.000
_cell.angle_alpha   90.00
_cell.angle_beta   90.00
_cell.angle_gamma   90.00
#
_symmetry.space_group_name_H-M   'P 1'
#
loop_
_entity.id
_entity.type
_entity.pdbx_description
1 polymer ?
#
loop_
_entity_poly.entity_id
_entity_poly.type
_entity_poly.pdbx_seq_one_letter_code
_entity_poly.pdbx_strand_id
1 'polypeptide(L)'
;MKKQLLLLALPLFGYISHYAQNSAEIIQGLKKLNTVGSVLYVAAHPDDENTRLLGYLANEKKFRTGYLSLTRGDGGQNLIGKEQGELLGLIRTQELLAARRTDGAEQFFTRANDFGYSKTPEETFTFWNKNSILADVVLTIRRFKPDVIICRFPTTGEGGHGHHTASAMLAVEAFDAAA
;
A
#
# COMPACT_ATOMS: atom_id res chain seq x y z
N MET A 1 39.38 -29.96 47.47
CA MET A 1 38.30 -30.36 46.58
C MET A 1 38.03 -29.18 45.62
N LYS A 2 38.53 -29.27 44.37
CA LYS A 2 38.29 -28.22 43.33
C LYS A 2 37.01 -28.57 42.60
N LYS A 3 35.97 -27.72 42.72
CA LYS A 3 34.73 -27.81 41.92
C LYS A 3 35.05 -27.32 40.52
N GLN A 4 35.04 -28.22 39.56
CA GLN A 4 35.07 -27.87 38.13
C GLN A 4 33.67 -27.39 37.72
N LEU A 5 33.57 -26.14 37.28
CA LEU A 5 32.36 -25.56 36.70
C LEU A 5 32.34 -25.95 35.23
N LEU A 6 31.47 -26.88 34.87
CA LEU A 6 31.25 -27.27 33.48
C LEU A 6 30.36 -26.22 32.80
N LEU A 7 30.95 -25.31 32.01
CA LEU A 7 30.21 -24.38 31.17
C LEU A 7 29.65 -25.15 29.99
N LEU A 8 28.33 -25.42 29.99
CA LEU A 8 27.61 -25.90 28.80
C LEU A 8 27.42 -24.72 27.86
N ALA A 9 28.24 -24.62 26.80
CA ALA A 9 27.98 -23.74 25.70
C ALA A 9 26.83 -24.33 24.86
N LEU A 10 25.61 -23.83 25.04
CA LEU A 10 24.51 -24.07 24.11
C LEU A 10 24.85 -23.38 22.77
N PRO A 11 24.92 -24.12 21.65
CA PRO A 11 25.02 -23.48 20.35
C PRO A 11 23.71 -22.71 20.09
N LEU A 12 23.80 -21.39 20.04
CA LEU A 12 22.73 -20.53 19.54
C LEU A 12 22.59 -20.80 18.03
N PHE A 13 21.87 -21.84 17.66
CA PHE A 13 21.41 -22.00 16.30
C PHE A 13 20.38 -20.92 16.05
N GLY A 14 20.82 -19.78 15.55
CA GLY A 14 19.92 -18.79 14.98
C GLY A 14 19.11 -19.50 13.89
N TYR A 15 17.79 -19.58 14.10
CA TYR A 15 16.85 -19.98 13.05
C TYR A 15 16.92 -18.95 11.93
N ILE A 16 17.83 -19.15 10.99
CA ILE A 16 17.77 -18.45 9.71
C ILE A 16 16.67 -19.15 8.94
N SER A 17 15.51 -18.53 8.88
CA SER A 17 14.43 -18.98 8.00
C SER A 17 14.91 -18.85 6.55
N HIS A 18 15.47 -19.89 6.00
CA HIS A 18 15.77 -19.99 4.59
C HIS A 18 14.44 -20.18 3.85
N TYR A 19 13.87 -19.10 3.34
CA TYR A 19 12.81 -19.21 2.34
C TYR A 19 13.46 -19.69 1.04
N ALA A 20 13.36 -21.00 0.78
CA ALA A 20 13.75 -21.54 -0.51
C ALA A 20 12.77 -21.01 -1.57
N GLN A 21 13.27 -20.15 -2.45
CA GLN A 21 12.50 -19.72 -3.62
C GLN A 21 12.29 -20.91 -4.54
N ASN A 22 11.05 -21.08 -5.02
CA ASN A 22 10.77 -22.11 -6.02
C ASN A 22 11.30 -21.67 -7.40
N SER A 23 11.47 -22.62 -8.32
CA SER A 23 12.00 -22.35 -9.65
C SER A 23 11.15 -21.34 -10.44
N ALA A 24 9.83 -21.28 -10.21
CA ALA A 24 8.94 -20.33 -10.86
C ALA A 24 9.22 -18.90 -10.37
N GLU A 25 9.43 -18.69 -9.07
CA GLU A 25 9.81 -17.38 -8.50
C GLU A 25 11.14 -16.89 -9.04
N ILE A 26 12.14 -17.78 -9.16
CA ILE A 26 13.45 -17.47 -9.73
C ILE A 26 13.30 -17.03 -11.19
N ILE A 27 12.55 -17.78 -12.01
CA ILE A 27 12.29 -17.44 -13.41
C ILE A 27 11.56 -16.09 -13.52
N GLN A 28 10.57 -15.85 -12.68
CA GLN A 28 9.86 -14.56 -12.65
C GLN A 28 10.79 -13.40 -12.27
N GLY A 29 11.67 -13.61 -11.28
CA GLY A 29 12.69 -12.64 -10.90
C GLY A 29 13.62 -12.29 -12.04
N LEU A 30 14.13 -13.31 -12.76
CA LEU A 30 15.00 -13.13 -13.93
C LEU A 30 14.30 -12.35 -15.06
N LYS A 31 13.01 -12.63 -15.31
CA LYS A 31 12.23 -11.90 -16.31
C LYS A 31 12.05 -10.42 -15.92
N LYS A 32 11.89 -10.12 -14.63
CA LYS A 32 11.77 -8.72 -14.13
C LYS A 32 13.05 -7.90 -14.40
N LEU A 33 14.22 -8.50 -14.46
CA LEU A 33 15.48 -7.78 -14.74
C LEU A 33 15.51 -7.11 -16.13
N ASN A 34 14.67 -7.55 -17.06
CA ASN A 34 14.57 -6.97 -18.40
C ASN A 34 13.52 -5.85 -18.51
N THR A 35 12.88 -5.49 -17.41
CA THR A 35 11.80 -4.50 -17.40
C THR A 35 12.09 -3.42 -16.37
N VAL A 36 12.16 -2.17 -16.82
CA VAL A 36 12.45 -1.01 -15.94
C VAL A 36 11.22 -0.16 -15.63
N GLY A 37 10.06 -0.46 -16.25
CA GLY A 37 8.82 0.32 -16.06
C GLY A 37 8.26 0.21 -14.64
N SER A 38 7.71 1.32 -14.14
CA SER A 38 7.12 1.43 -12.81
C SER A 38 5.76 2.15 -12.84
N VAL A 39 4.78 1.60 -12.12
CA VAL A 39 3.41 2.12 -12.09
C VAL A 39 2.93 2.25 -10.64
N LEU A 40 2.45 3.42 -10.27
CA LEU A 40 1.82 3.68 -8.98
C LEU A 40 0.31 3.87 -9.18
N TYR A 41 -0.48 3.01 -8.57
CA TYR A 41 -1.94 3.12 -8.53
C TYR A 41 -2.35 3.84 -7.26
N VAL A 42 -3.22 4.85 -7.35
CA VAL A 42 -3.64 5.70 -6.23
C VAL A 42 -5.15 5.66 -6.06
N ALA A 43 -5.61 5.40 -4.84
CA ALA A 43 -7.01 5.47 -4.47
C ALA A 43 -7.18 5.84 -2.98
N ALA A 44 -8.43 5.95 -2.52
CA ALA A 44 -8.74 6.46 -1.18
C ALA A 44 -8.66 5.38 -0.09
N HIS A 45 -9.20 4.17 -0.36
CA HIS A 45 -9.42 3.15 0.68
C HIS A 45 -8.84 1.79 0.29
N PRO A 46 -8.65 0.88 1.26
CA PRO A 46 -8.56 -0.55 0.99
C PRO A 46 -9.84 -1.02 0.25
N ASP A 47 -9.70 -1.77 -0.85
CA ASP A 47 -10.75 -2.24 -1.77
C ASP A 47 -11.03 -1.38 -3.02
N ASP A 48 -10.49 -0.19 -3.10
CA ASP A 48 -10.60 0.65 -4.30
C ASP A 48 -9.68 0.20 -5.43
N GLU A 49 -8.69 -0.63 -5.14
CA GLU A 49 -7.72 -1.06 -6.14
C GLU A 49 -8.33 -2.01 -7.18
N ASN A 50 -7.90 -1.85 -8.42
CA ASN A 50 -8.15 -2.84 -9.46
C ASN A 50 -7.11 -3.98 -9.34
N THR A 51 -7.43 -5.01 -8.54
CA THR A 51 -6.54 -6.15 -8.27
C THR A 51 -6.10 -6.88 -9.53
N ARG A 52 -6.97 -6.97 -10.55
CA ARG A 52 -6.64 -7.59 -11.84
C ARG A 52 -5.60 -6.78 -12.59
N LEU A 53 -5.72 -5.44 -12.58
CA LEU A 53 -4.75 -4.56 -13.22
C LEU A 53 -3.40 -4.61 -12.50
N LEU A 54 -3.39 -4.55 -11.16
CA LEU A 54 -2.16 -4.65 -10.37
C LEU A 54 -1.44 -5.98 -10.65
N GLY A 55 -2.17 -7.10 -10.59
CA GLY A 55 -1.61 -8.42 -10.89
C GLY A 55 -1.09 -8.54 -12.33
N TYR A 56 -1.80 -7.98 -13.30
CA TYR A 56 -1.35 -7.93 -14.70
C TYR A 56 -0.07 -7.13 -14.87
N LEU A 57 0.00 -5.92 -14.29
CA LEU A 57 1.18 -5.06 -14.37
C LEU A 57 2.40 -5.72 -13.70
N ALA A 58 2.22 -6.26 -12.49
CA ALA A 58 3.31 -6.85 -11.71
C ALA A 58 3.78 -8.21 -12.26
N ASN A 59 2.83 -9.10 -12.65
CA ASN A 59 3.15 -10.48 -12.98
C ASN A 59 3.23 -10.76 -14.49
N GLU A 60 2.44 -10.07 -15.33
CA GLU A 60 2.51 -10.26 -16.79
C GLU A 60 3.48 -9.26 -17.42
N LYS A 61 3.31 -7.96 -17.16
CA LYS A 61 4.16 -6.91 -17.70
C LYS A 61 5.50 -6.77 -16.99
N LYS A 62 5.64 -7.35 -15.78
CA LYS A 62 6.86 -7.29 -14.96
C LYS A 62 7.22 -5.88 -14.47
N PHE A 63 6.31 -4.93 -14.56
CA PHE A 63 6.52 -3.60 -14.04
C PHE A 63 6.63 -3.62 -12.52
N ARG A 64 7.48 -2.76 -11.97
CA ARG A 64 7.41 -2.42 -10.56
C ARG A 64 6.07 -1.73 -10.30
N THR A 65 5.19 -2.37 -9.56
CA THR A 65 3.81 -1.91 -9.37
C THR A 65 3.59 -1.59 -7.89
N GLY A 66 2.99 -0.42 -7.61
CA GLY A 66 2.64 -0.02 -6.25
C GLY A 66 1.17 0.38 -6.15
N TYR A 67 0.59 0.17 -4.98
CA TYR A 67 -0.72 0.70 -4.61
C TYR A 67 -0.56 1.66 -3.43
N LEU A 68 -0.97 2.91 -3.61
CA LEU A 68 -1.13 3.89 -2.55
C LEU A 68 -2.61 4.01 -2.19
N SER A 69 -3.00 3.45 -1.05
CA SER A 69 -4.27 3.73 -0.40
C SER A 69 -4.08 4.92 0.53
N LEU A 70 -4.86 6.00 0.38
CA LEU A 70 -4.68 7.17 1.22
C LEU A 70 -5.00 6.86 2.67
N THR A 71 -6.07 6.12 2.93
CA THR A 71 -6.50 5.69 4.28
C THR A 71 -6.21 4.22 4.52
N ARG A 72 -6.49 3.77 5.74
CA ARG A 72 -6.46 2.34 6.12
C ARG A 72 -7.85 1.72 6.24
N GLY A 73 -8.91 2.48 5.88
CA GLY A 73 -10.29 2.01 5.94
C GLY A 73 -10.83 1.88 7.37
N ASP A 74 -10.28 2.64 8.30
CA ASP A 74 -10.64 2.64 9.72
C ASP A 74 -12.07 3.18 9.96
N GLY A 75 -12.59 4.05 9.08
CA GLY A 75 -13.97 4.53 9.09
C GLY A 75 -14.98 3.67 8.33
N GLY A 76 -14.54 2.55 7.77
CA GLY A 76 -15.38 1.64 7.01
C GLY A 76 -16.30 0.76 7.86
N GLN A 77 -17.07 -0.10 7.19
CA GLN A 77 -17.93 -1.09 7.85
C GLN A 77 -17.20 -2.42 8.00
N ASN A 78 -17.40 -3.09 9.13
CA ASN A 78 -16.99 -4.46 9.34
C ASN A 78 -18.22 -5.38 9.34
N LEU A 79 -18.37 -6.16 8.28
CA LEU A 79 -19.50 -7.10 8.12
C LEU A 79 -19.23 -8.48 8.74
N ILE A 80 -17.99 -8.73 9.19
CA ILE A 80 -17.55 -10.06 9.65
C ILE A 80 -17.32 -10.04 11.17
N GLY A 81 -16.80 -8.94 11.70
CA GLY A 81 -16.40 -8.83 13.10
C GLY A 81 -17.01 -7.61 13.81
N LYS A 82 -16.53 -7.35 15.00
CA LYS A 82 -16.98 -6.22 15.85
C LYS A 82 -15.97 -5.06 15.87
N GLU A 83 -14.83 -5.25 15.27
CA GLU A 83 -13.75 -4.28 15.23
C GLU A 83 -14.18 -3.06 14.44
N GLN A 84 -13.96 -1.89 15.01
CA GLN A 84 -14.25 -0.58 14.43
C GLN A 84 -13.05 0.36 14.65
N GLY A 85 -12.99 1.44 13.90
CA GLY A 85 -11.94 2.44 14.04
C GLY A 85 -10.55 1.86 13.80
N GLU A 86 -9.60 2.18 14.66
CA GLU A 86 -8.20 1.78 14.55
C GLU A 86 -7.99 0.26 14.43
N LEU A 87 -8.81 -0.54 15.13
CA LEU A 87 -8.74 -2.00 15.04
C LEU A 87 -9.16 -2.50 13.65
N LEU A 88 -10.19 -1.90 13.07
CA LEU A 88 -10.59 -2.21 11.71
C LEU A 88 -9.50 -1.79 10.71
N GLY A 89 -8.92 -0.59 10.87
CA GLY A 89 -7.81 -0.11 10.05
C GLY A 89 -6.59 -1.05 10.10
N LEU A 90 -6.30 -1.64 11.26
CA LEU A 90 -5.25 -2.64 11.40
C LEU A 90 -5.57 -3.92 10.61
N ILE A 91 -6.79 -4.43 10.69
CA ILE A 91 -7.25 -5.60 9.94
C ILE A 91 -7.14 -5.34 8.44
N ARG A 92 -7.72 -4.23 7.96
CA ARG A 92 -7.71 -3.87 6.54
C ARG A 92 -6.31 -3.61 5.99
N THR A 93 -5.41 -3.09 6.82
CA THR A 93 -3.99 -3.01 6.47
C THR A 93 -3.41 -4.40 6.20
N GLN A 94 -3.68 -5.39 7.05
CA GLN A 94 -3.18 -6.75 6.86
C GLN A 94 -3.82 -7.45 5.65
N GLU A 95 -5.09 -7.17 5.35
CA GLU A 95 -5.77 -7.65 4.14
C GLU A 95 -5.07 -7.12 2.87
N LEU A 96 -4.77 -5.81 2.80
CA LEU A 96 -4.03 -5.24 1.67
C LEU A 96 -2.62 -5.83 1.54
N LEU A 97 -1.90 -6.00 2.66
CA LEU A 97 -0.58 -6.64 2.63
C LEU A 97 -0.66 -8.11 2.16
N ALA A 98 -1.75 -8.81 2.48
CA ALA A 98 -1.99 -10.16 1.97
C ALA A 98 -2.30 -10.15 0.46
N ALA A 99 -3.12 -9.21 0.00
CA ALA A 99 -3.41 -9.03 -1.42
C ALA A 99 -2.12 -8.73 -2.21
N ARG A 100 -1.24 -7.87 -1.70
CA ARG A 100 0.08 -7.55 -2.33
C ARG A 100 1.00 -8.75 -2.42
N ARG A 101 0.98 -9.66 -1.44
CA ARG A 101 1.74 -10.93 -1.54
C ARG A 101 1.23 -11.81 -2.69
N THR A 102 -0.04 -11.67 -3.06
CA THR A 102 -0.67 -12.45 -4.14
C THR A 102 -0.46 -11.81 -5.51
N ASP A 103 -0.70 -10.50 -5.62
CA ASP A 103 -0.62 -9.79 -6.89
C ASP A 103 0.79 -9.27 -7.24
N GLY A 104 1.70 -9.25 -6.27
CA GLY A 104 3.10 -8.88 -6.46
C GLY A 104 3.37 -7.38 -6.52
N ALA A 105 2.39 -6.54 -6.15
CA ALA A 105 2.58 -5.10 -6.00
C ALA A 105 3.09 -4.72 -4.60
N GLU A 106 3.59 -3.50 -4.46
CA GLU A 106 3.98 -2.90 -3.18
C GLU A 106 2.80 -2.11 -2.59
N GLN A 107 2.67 -2.08 -1.25
CA GLN A 107 1.62 -1.34 -0.55
C GLN A 107 2.17 -0.09 0.13
N PHE A 108 1.47 1.03 -0.08
CA PHE A 108 1.74 2.32 0.57
C PHE A 108 0.47 2.89 1.20
N PHE A 109 0.66 3.71 2.24
CA PHE A 109 -0.40 4.44 2.92
C PHE A 109 0.06 5.86 3.23
N THR A 110 -0.90 6.78 3.37
CA THR A 110 -0.67 8.09 3.99
C THR A 110 -1.11 8.06 5.45
N ARG A 111 -1.04 9.20 6.11
CA ARG A 111 -1.59 9.43 7.46
C ARG A 111 -3.08 9.78 7.46
N ALA A 112 -3.74 9.81 6.30
CA ALA A 112 -5.15 10.14 6.23
C ALA A 112 -5.99 9.14 7.02
N ASN A 113 -6.83 9.67 7.91
CA ASN A 113 -7.79 8.87 8.67
C ASN A 113 -9.07 8.72 7.86
N ASP A 114 -9.61 7.52 7.77
CA ASP A 114 -10.93 7.29 7.23
C ASP A 114 -11.96 7.61 8.32
N PHE A 115 -12.77 8.61 8.10
CA PHE A 115 -13.82 9.04 9.03
C PHE A 115 -15.24 8.65 8.56
N GLY A 116 -15.31 7.75 7.59
CA GLY A 116 -16.56 7.32 6.98
C GLY A 116 -16.92 8.15 5.75
N TYR A 117 -18.20 8.18 5.40
CA TYR A 117 -18.67 8.80 4.17
C TYR A 117 -18.58 10.32 4.20
N SER A 118 -18.08 10.90 3.14
CA SER A 118 -18.15 12.35 2.84
C SER A 118 -18.76 12.58 1.45
N LYS A 119 -19.48 13.67 1.29
CA LYS A 119 -20.18 13.98 0.02
C LYS A 119 -19.25 14.60 -1.02
N THR A 120 -18.35 15.48 -0.58
CA THR A 120 -17.51 16.27 -1.47
C THR A 120 -16.05 16.28 -0.99
N PRO A 121 -15.08 16.56 -1.88
CA PRO A 121 -13.68 16.69 -1.47
C PRO A 121 -13.46 17.88 -0.51
N GLU A 122 -14.26 18.96 -0.60
CA GLU A 122 -14.18 20.09 0.32
C GLU A 122 -14.55 19.63 1.74
N GLU A 123 -15.63 18.85 1.90
CA GLU A 123 -15.97 18.24 3.19
C GLU A 123 -14.82 17.35 3.68
N THR A 124 -14.24 16.53 2.82
CA THR A 124 -13.09 15.68 3.18
C THR A 124 -11.94 16.52 3.72
N PHE A 125 -11.60 17.61 3.05
CA PHE A 125 -10.50 18.49 3.46
C PHE A 125 -10.79 19.33 4.72
N THR A 126 -12.00 19.32 5.26
CA THR A 126 -12.25 19.87 6.61
C THR A 126 -11.69 18.95 7.71
N PHE A 127 -11.65 17.64 7.44
CA PHE A 127 -11.12 16.63 8.38
C PHE A 127 -9.65 16.27 8.08
N TRP A 128 -9.29 16.20 6.80
CA TRP A 128 -7.93 15.92 6.39
C TRP A 128 -7.10 17.21 6.34
N ASN A 129 -5.98 17.22 7.03
CA ASN A 129 -4.99 18.26 6.78
C ASN A 129 -4.40 18.06 5.39
N LYS A 130 -4.93 18.78 4.40
CA LYS A 130 -4.58 18.62 2.98
C LYS A 130 -3.08 18.66 2.75
N ASN A 131 -2.36 19.63 3.34
CA ASN A 131 -0.93 19.80 3.12
C ASN A 131 -0.12 18.62 3.68
N SER A 132 -0.50 18.08 4.84
CA SER A 132 0.18 16.93 5.42
C SER A 132 0.00 15.66 4.59
N ILE A 133 -1.22 15.44 4.07
CA ILE A 133 -1.50 14.27 3.23
C ILE A 133 -0.86 14.43 1.86
N LEU A 134 -0.89 15.64 1.28
CA LEU A 134 -0.16 15.95 0.04
C LEU A 134 1.33 15.63 0.20
N ALA A 135 1.94 16.03 1.31
CA ALA A 135 3.34 15.72 1.59
C ALA A 135 3.62 14.21 1.65
N ASP A 136 2.70 13.41 2.19
CA ASP A 136 2.83 11.94 2.21
C ASP A 136 2.73 11.34 0.81
N VAL A 137 1.82 11.85 -0.04
CA VAL A 137 1.69 11.41 -1.45
C VAL A 137 2.96 11.78 -2.22
N VAL A 138 3.45 13.03 -2.10
CA VAL A 138 4.72 13.48 -2.71
C VAL A 138 5.88 12.60 -2.27
N LEU A 139 5.98 12.31 -0.96
CA LEU A 139 7.03 11.44 -0.43
C LEU A 139 6.96 10.03 -1.05
N THR A 140 5.75 9.50 -1.22
CA THR A 140 5.55 8.19 -1.84
C THR A 140 5.99 8.22 -3.30
N ILE A 141 5.60 9.23 -4.07
CA ILE A 141 6.02 9.40 -5.47
C ILE A 141 7.54 9.50 -5.57
N ARG A 142 8.18 10.33 -4.75
CA ARG A 142 9.65 10.51 -4.75
C ARG A 142 10.42 9.24 -4.35
N ARG A 143 9.87 8.42 -3.45
CA ARG A 143 10.49 7.14 -3.05
C ARG A 143 10.26 6.04 -4.07
N PHE A 144 9.05 5.94 -4.58
CA PHE A 144 8.68 4.90 -5.54
C PHE A 144 9.20 5.22 -6.95
N LYS A 145 9.23 6.50 -7.35
CA LYS A 145 9.66 7.00 -8.67
C LYS A 145 8.89 6.33 -9.81
N PRO A 146 7.56 6.48 -9.86
CA PRO A 146 6.75 5.88 -10.91
C PRO A 146 6.99 6.56 -12.26
N ASP A 147 7.00 5.77 -13.33
CA ASP A 147 6.91 6.30 -14.71
C ASP A 147 5.47 6.68 -15.05
N VAL A 148 4.50 6.01 -14.43
CA VAL A 148 3.07 6.26 -14.63
C VAL A 148 2.36 6.25 -13.28
N ILE A 149 1.46 7.23 -13.08
CA ILE A 149 0.52 7.26 -11.97
C ILE A 149 -0.88 7.02 -12.52
N ILE A 150 -1.63 6.09 -11.94
CA ILE A 150 -3.01 5.79 -12.27
C ILE A 150 -3.88 6.22 -11.09
N CYS A 151 -4.75 7.21 -11.29
CA CYS A 151 -5.78 7.56 -10.32
C CYS A 151 -7.01 6.67 -10.52
N ARG A 152 -7.52 6.05 -9.45
CA ARG A 152 -8.73 5.22 -9.50
C ARG A 152 -9.96 6.04 -9.87
N PHE A 153 -10.03 7.25 -9.34
CA PHE A 153 -11.18 8.14 -9.44
C PHE A 153 -10.84 9.39 -10.24
N PRO A 154 -11.84 10.04 -10.87
CA PRO A 154 -11.67 11.34 -11.49
C PRO A 154 -11.60 12.46 -10.43
N THR A 155 -11.07 13.61 -10.83
CA THR A 155 -11.05 14.83 -10.00
C THR A 155 -12.36 15.60 -10.02
N THR A 156 -13.35 15.17 -10.79
CA THR A 156 -14.61 15.88 -11.13
C THR A 156 -15.80 15.52 -10.25
N GLY A 157 -15.61 14.73 -9.19
CA GLY A 157 -16.67 14.38 -8.23
C GLY A 157 -17.53 13.18 -8.62
N GLU A 158 -17.35 12.60 -9.78
CA GLU A 158 -18.10 11.42 -10.26
C GLU A 158 -17.76 10.12 -9.51
N GLY A 159 -16.80 10.16 -8.62
CA GLY A 159 -16.39 9.02 -7.77
C GLY A 159 -17.42 8.67 -6.67
N GLY A 160 -18.49 9.46 -6.50
CA GLY A 160 -19.59 9.17 -5.58
C GLY A 160 -19.25 9.33 -4.08
N HIS A 161 -18.03 9.72 -3.74
CA HIS A 161 -17.53 9.88 -2.38
C HIS A 161 -16.45 10.97 -2.35
N GLY A 162 -16.47 11.82 -1.32
CA GLY A 162 -15.49 12.91 -1.18
C GLY A 162 -14.04 12.42 -1.08
N HIS A 163 -13.78 11.35 -0.33
CA HIS A 163 -12.45 10.75 -0.25
C HIS A 163 -11.93 10.29 -1.62
N HIS A 164 -12.80 9.71 -2.47
CA HIS A 164 -12.44 9.27 -3.82
C HIS A 164 -11.92 10.43 -4.66
N THR A 165 -12.72 11.51 -4.73
CA THR A 165 -12.34 12.72 -5.47
C THR A 165 -11.10 13.38 -4.86
N ALA A 166 -11.03 13.49 -3.52
CA ALA A 166 -9.88 14.06 -2.83
C ALA A 166 -8.59 13.28 -3.10
N SER A 167 -8.66 11.95 -3.17
CA SER A 167 -7.49 11.11 -3.48
C SER A 167 -6.93 11.40 -4.88
N ALA A 168 -7.81 11.57 -5.87
CA ALA A 168 -7.41 11.92 -7.23
C ALA A 168 -6.83 13.34 -7.32
N MET A 169 -7.47 14.33 -6.65
CA MET A 169 -6.96 15.70 -6.59
C MET A 169 -5.56 15.77 -5.97
N LEU A 170 -5.36 15.06 -4.86
CA LEU A 170 -4.06 14.99 -4.20
C LEU A 170 -3.00 14.30 -5.07
N ALA A 171 -3.37 13.26 -5.80
CA ALA A 171 -2.43 12.57 -6.68
C ALA A 171 -1.97 13.44 -7.85
N VAL A 172 -2.89 14.22 -8.47
CA VAL A 172 -2.57 15.16 -9.54
C VAL A 172 -1.69 16.30 -9.01
N GLU A 173 -2.06 16.93 -7.89
CA GLU A 173 -1.25 18.00 -7.27
C GLU A 173 0.13 17.50 -6.82
N ALA A 174 0.20 16.27 -6.31
CA ALA A 174 1.46 15.66 -5.89
C ALA A 174 2.38 15.30 -7.05
N PHE A 175 1.85 15.01 -8.23
CA PHE A 175 2.64 14.75 -9.42
C PHE A 175 3.52 15.97 -9.76
N ASP A 176 2.91 17.15 -9.83
CA ASP A 176 3.64 18.40 -10.11
C ASP A 176 4.60 18.76 -8.96
N ALA A 177 4.18 18.57 -7.71
CA ALA A 177 4.99 18.90 -6.53
C ALA A 177 6.15 17.92 -6.29
N ALA A 178 6.13 16.74 -6.89
CA ALA A 178 7.18 15.72 -6.75
C ALA A 178 8.34 15.90 -7.74
N ALA A 179 8.15 16.70 -8.80
CA ALA A 179 9.10 16.96 -9.88
C ALA A 179 10.40 17.65 -9.40
#